data_ad68c9a6b1d2ca01ffdcca84888d7531
#
_entry.id   ad68c9a6b1d2ca01ffdcca84888d7531
#
_cell.length_a   1.000
_cell.length_b   1.000
_cell.length_c   1.000
_cell.angle_alpha   90.00
_cell.angle_beta   90.00
_cell.angle_gamma   90.00
#
_symmetry.space_group_name_H-M   'P 1'
#
loop_
_entity.id
_entity.type
_entity.pdbx_description
1 polymer ?
#
loop_
_entity_poly.entity_id
_entity_poly.type
_entity_poly.pdbx_seq_one_letter_code
_entity_poly.pdbx_strand_id
1 'polypeptide(L)'
;MSKKFIILLALALSLLIGTYNTLFFVEQRIQAIILQFGEPIKVIRDPGLNFKIPFAQNVVKFDKRILLFDNNAEEIIAADKKRLIVDAFVRYNIVDPLKYYQTVRFENALNNRLGSVVNNSLRAVLGRVPLSAVISDRREELMVEVTGLVTQRAKQFGIKIQEVRIKKADLPSENSEAIYRRMQTERQQEAAQIRAIGEEKSRVIQAEAEKNK
;
A
#
# COMPACT_ATOMS: atom_id res chain seq x y z
N MET A 1 1.05 55.74 35.58
CA MET A 1 1.99 55.08 34.68
C MET A 1 2.16 55.96 33.43
N SER A 2 3.38 56.32 33.07
CA SER A 2 3.61 57.24 31.97
C SER A 2 3.23 56.56 30.65
N LYS A 3 2.62 57.31 29.70
CA LYS A 3 2.24 56.80 28.38
C LYS A 3 3.41 56.09 27.67
N LYS A 4 4.64 56.57 27.89
CA LYS A 4 5.88 55.97 27.36
C LYS A 4 6.15 54.56 27.92
N PHE A 5 5.82 54.27 29.18
CA PHE A 5 5.97 52.95 29.81
C PHE A 5 4.96 51.94 29.22
N ILE A 6 3.73 52.34 28.97
CA ILE A 6 2.69 51.50 28.38
C ILE A 6 3.07 51.13 26.93
N ILE A 7 3.59 52.08 26.15
CA ILE A 7 4.07 51.85 24.79
C ILE A 7 5.26 50.89 24.79
N LEU A 8 6.20 51.05 25.69
CA LEU A 8 7.40 50.20 25.80
C LEU A 8 7.01 48.77 26.22
N LEU A 9 6.05 48.61 27.11
CA LEU A 9 5.51 47.32 27.52
C LEU A 9 4.76 46.65 26.38
N ALA A 10 3.95 47.37 25.62
CA ALA A 10 3.25 46.84 24.44
C ALA A 10 4.21 46.39 23.34
N LEU A 11 5.31 47.13 23.13
CA LEU A 11 6.34 46.79 22.13
C LEU A 11 7.11 45.54 22.58
N ALA A 12 7.48 45.43 23.86
CA ALA A 12 8.12 44.26 24.44
C ALA A 12 7.23 43.00 24.34
N LEU A 13 5.92 43.13 24.62
CA LEU A 13 4.95 42.05 24.51
C LEU A 13 4.78 41.62 23.05
N SER A 14 4.68 42.56 22.11
CA SER A 14 4.62 42.27 20.66
C SER A 14 5.86 41.53 20.16
N LEU A 15 7.04 41.92 20.60
CA LEU A 15 8.31 41.27 20.28
C LEU A 15 8.36 39.84 20.83
N LEU A 16 7.89 39.64 22.07
CA LEU A 16 7.84 38.35 22.74
C LEU A 16 6.84 37.38 22.02
N ILE A 17 5.69 37.87 21.61
CA ILE A 17 4.71 37.09 20.80
C ILE A 17 5.29 36.74 19.42
N GLY A 18 6.00 37.69 18.79
CA GLY A 18 6.67 37.47 17.51
C GLY A 18 7.75 36.39 17.59
N THR A 19 8.61 36.42 18.63
CA THR A 19 9.66 35.40 18.80
C THR A 19 9.08 34.01 19.11
N TYR A 20 8.03 33.94 19.91
CA TYR A 20 7.39 32.65 20.24
C TYR A 20 6.79 31.96 18.99
N ASN A 21 6.21 32.71 18.08
CA ASN A 21 5.65 32.17 16.82
C ASN A 21 6.70 31.89 15.73
N THR A 22 7.95 32.31 15.92
CA THR A 22 9.03 32.14 14.93
C THR A 22 9.69 30.77 15.02
N LEU A 23 9.75 30.19 16.25
CA LEU A 23 10.43 28.94 16.54
C LEU A 23 9.48 27.76 16.42
N PHE A 24 9.93 26.68 15.79
CA PHE A 24 9.23 25.40 15.82
C PHE A 24 10.23 24.23 15.86
N PHE A 25 9.81 23.14 16.47
CA PHE A 25 10.61 21.94 16.61
C PHE A 25 10.14 20.85 15.65
N VAL A 26 11.09 20.18 14.98
CA VAL A 26 10.87 19.00 14.14
C VAL A 26 11.40 17.79 14.87
N GLU A 27 10.51 16.84 15.18
CA GLU A 27 10.86 15.57 15.83
C GLU A 27 11.50 14.60 14.82
N GLN A 28 12.24 13.58 15.31
CA GLN A 28 12.90 12.57 14.46
C GLN A 28 11.92 11.79 13.54
N ARG A 29 10.69 11.60 14.01
CA ARG A 29 9.64 10.88 13.27
C ARG A 29 8.87 11.73 12.27
N ILE A 30 9.16 13.03 12.22
CA ILE A 30 8.44 14.01 11.41
C ILE A 30 9.42 14.66 10.44
N GLN A 31 8.94 14.96 9.25
CA GLN A 31 9.55 15.87 8.30
C GLN A 31 8.58 17.02 8.03
N ALA A 32 9.09 18.20 7.70
CA ALA A 32 8.27 19.38 7.55
C ALA A 32 8.55 20.10 6.24
N ILE A 33 7.53 20.78 5.73
CA ILE A 33 7.66 21.74 4.63
C ILE A 33 7.23 23.10 5.15
N ILE A 34 8.06 24.10 4.87
CA ILE A 34 7.68 25.49 5.08
C ILE A 34 7.01 26.00 3.82
N LEU A 35 5.77 26.44 3.97
CA LEU A 35 5.00 27.08 2.92
C LEU A 35 4.97 28.58 3.15
N GLN A 36 5.16 29.38 2.10
CA GLN A 36 4.92 30.82 2.12
C GLN A 36 3.82 31.15 1.13
N PHE A 37 2.73 31.69 1.63
CA PHE A 37 1.51 31.97 0.85
C PHE A 37 0.98 30.76 0.07
N GLY A 38 1.23 29.53 0.61
CA GLY A 38 0.81 28.27 0.00
C GLY A 38 1.86 27.60 -0.91
N GLU A 39 2.96 28.31 -1.23
CA GLU A 39 4.04 27.74 -2.02
C GLU A 39 5.13 27.12 -1.15
N PRO A 40 5.63 25.92 -1.48
CA PRO A 40 6.68 25.26 -0.73
C PRO A 40 8.04 25.91 -0.99
N ILE A 41 8.67 26.46 0.06
CA ILE A 41 9.97 27.13 -0.03
C ILE A 41 11.10 26.22 0.45
N LYS A 42 10.88 25.52 1.55
CA LYS A 42 11.94 24.74 2.21
C LYS A 42 11.39 23.42 2.74
N VAL A 43 12.16 22.37 2.50
CA VAL A 43 11.92 21.03 3.08
C VAL A 43 12.91 20.80 4.21
N ILE A 44 12.41 20.38 5.37
CA ILE A 44 13.21 20.09 6.57
C ILE A 44 13.03 18.59 6.86
N ARG A 45 14.13 17.84 6.74
CA ARG A 45 14.17 16.40 7.00
C ARG A 45 14.88 16.04 8.29
N ASP A 46 15.75 16.94 8.76
CA ASP A 46 16.53 16.73 9.97
C ASP A 46 15.78 17.23 11.20
N PRO A 47 15.83 16.47 12.31
CA PRO A 47 15.21 16.87 13.56
C PRO A 47 15.95 18.05 14.17
N GLY A 48 15.22 18.89 14.88
CA GLY A 48 15.82 20.02 15.59
C GLY A 48 14.95 21.27 15.58
N LEU A 49 15.53 22.34 16.11
CA LEU A 49 14.92 23.64 16.19
C LEU A 49 15.06 24.37 14.84
N ASN A 50 13.96 24.87 14.34
CA ASN A 50 13.88 25.58 13.06
C ASN A 50 13.13 26.90 13.23
N PHE A 51 13.35 27.80 12.26
CA PHE A 51 12.77 29.13 12.22
C PHE A 51 11.79 29.27 11.07
N LYS A 52 10.69 29.96 11.31
CA LYS A 52 9.73 30.39 10.30
C LYS A 52 9.41 31.88 10.50
N ILE A 53 9.02 32.55 9.42
CA ILE A 53 8.51 33.93 9.49
C ILE A 53 7.06 33.87 9.95
N PRO A 54 6.74 34.43 11.14
CA PRO A 54 5.36 34.45 11.63
C PRO A 54 4.45 35.18 10.64
N PHE A 55 3.19 34.74 10.58
CA PHE A 55 2.11 35.24 9.70
C PHE A 55 2.31 35.00 8.19
N ALA A 56 3.54 34.96 7.67
CA ALA A 56 3.81 34.75 6.25
C ALA A 56 4.06 33.26 5.90
N GLN A 57 4.58 32.49 6.86
CA GLN A 57 4.97 31.11 6.64
C GLN A 57 4.19 30.13 7.52
N ASN A 58 3.69 29.07 6.87
CA ASN A 58 3.03 27.94 7.51
C ASN A 58 3.91 26.70 7.41
N VAL A 59 3.87 25.84 8.47
CA VAL A 59 4.61 24.58 8.51
C VAL A 59 3.63 23.44 8.39
N VAL A 60 3.82 22.60 7.36
CA VAL A 60 3.08 21.34 7.20
C VAL A 60 4.01 20.20 7.57
N LYS A 61 3.55 19.35 8.49
CA LYS A 61 4.30 18.23 9.04
C LYS A 61 3.81 16.92 8.42
N PHE A 62 4.75 16.04 8.08
CA PHE A 62 4.49 14.70 7.54
C PHE A 62 5.20 13.65 8.37
N ASP A 63 4.56 12.51 8.59
CA ASP A 63 5.16 11.39 9.28
C ASP A 63 6.22 10.72 8.38
N LYS A 64 7.40 10.44 8.93
CA LYS A 64 8.53 9.78 8.26
C LYS A 64 8.52 8.26 8.45
N ARG A 65 7.71 7.78 9.40
CA ARG A 65 7.58 6.36 9.71
C ARG A 65 6.89 5.60 8.59
N ILE A 66 6.89 4.29 8.71
CA ILE A 66 6.10 3.40 7.86
C ILE A 66 4.63 3.55 8.28
N LEU A 67 3.81 3.93 7.32
CA LEU A 67 2.36 4.09 7.45
C LEU A 67 1.66 2.90 6.82
N LEU A 68 0.49 2.59 7.34
CA LEU A 68 -0.39 1.55 6.81
C LEU A 68 -1.52 2.20 6.02
N PHE A 69 -1.69 1.77 4.77
CA PHE A 69 -2.87 2.04 3.97
C PHE A 69 -3.70 0.76 3.88
N ASP A 70 -4.88 0.78 4.42
CA ASP A 70 -5.85 -0.30 4.34
C ASP A 70 -6.73 -0.10 3.10
N ASN A 71 -6.57 -1.00 2.12
CA ASN A 71 -7.34 -0.92 0.89
C ASN A 71 -8.68 -1.61 1.10
N ASN A 72 -9.76 -1.01 0.57
CA ASN A 72 -11.06 -1.67 0.60
C ASN A 72 -11.02 -2.98 -0.18
N ALA A 73 -11.78 -3.98 0.31
CA ALA A 73 -11.93 -5.24 -0.39
C ALA A 73 -12.47 -5.03 -1.81
N GLU A 74 -11.82 -5.65 -2.78
CA GLU A 74 -12.12 -5.51 -4.22
C GLU A 74 -12.42 -6.88 -4.83
N GLU A 75 -13.41 -6.93 -5.71
CA GLU A 75 -13.72 -8.14 -6.46
C GLU A 75 -12.80 -8.26 -7.69
N ILE A 76 -12.10 -9.38 -7.78
CA ILE A 76 -11.15 -9.70 -8.86
C ILE A 76 -11.55 -11.03 -9.48
N ILE A 77 -11.50 -11.11 -10.82
CA ILE A 77 -11.75 -12.34 -11.56
C ILE A 77 -10.40 -12.99 -11.88
N ALA A 78 -10.17 -14.20 -11.37
CA ALA A 78 -8.99 -15.00 -11.65
C ALA A 78 -9.03 -15.59 -13.08
N ALA A 79 -7.90 -16.14 -13.57
CA ALA A 79 -7.79 -16.72 -14.91
C ALA A 79 -8.76 -17.88 -15.14
N ASP A 80 -9.09 -18.63 -14.10
CA ASP A 80 -10.08 -19.73 -14.11
C ASP A 80 -11.54 -19.24 -13.99
N LYS A 81 -11.78 -17.93 -14.22
CA LYS A 81 -13.09 -17.27 -14.18
C LYS A 81 -13.79 -17.31 -12.81
N LYS A 82 -13.06 -17.65 -11.74
CA LYS A 82 -13.57 -17.58 -10.37
C LYS A 82 -13.45 -16.16 -9.85
N ARG A 83 -14.49 -15.70 -9.16
CA ARG A 83 -14.51 -14.38 -8.50
C ARG A 83 -13.88 -14.49 -7.13
N LEU A 84 -13.03 -13.54 -6.79
CA LEU A 84 -12.32 -13.44 -5.51
C LEU A 84 -12.61 -12.07 -4.92
N ILE A 85 -12.97 -12.03 -3.65
CA ILE A 85 -12.97 -10.81 -2.85
C ILE A 85 -11.61 -10.73 -2.17
N VAL A 86 -10.79 -9.78 -2.60
CA VAL A 86 -9.42 -9.61 -2.12
C VAL A 86 -9.34 -8.37 -1.25
N ASP A 87 -8.98 -8.58 0.01
CA ASP A 87 -8.66 -7.53 0.97
C ASP A 87 -7.15 -7.43 1.10
N ALA A 88 -6.59 -6.24 0.88
CA ALA A 88 -5.15 -6.03 0.86
C ALA A 88 -4.76 -4.75 1.61
N PHE A 89 -3.54 -4.73 2.12
CA PHE A 89 -2.95 -3.54 2.72
C PHE A 89 -1.60 -3.21 2.11
N VAL A 90 -1.22 -1.96 2.24
CA VAL A 90 0.06 -1.43 1.76
C VAL A 90 0.80 -0.77 2.91
N ARG A 91 2.07 -1.10 3.06
CA ARG A 91 2.98 -0.38 3.96
C ARG A 91 3.84 0.54 3.13
N TYR A 92 3.83 1.81 3.46
CA TYR A 92 4.56 2.84 2.73
C TYR A 92 5.16 3.87 3.68
N ASN A 93 6.12 4.64 3.20
CA ASN A 93 6.63 5.82 3.88
C ASN A 93 6.80 6.99 2.91
N ILE A 94 6.70 8.21 3.41
CA ILE A 94 6.87 9.44 2.64
C ILE A 94 8.36 9.74 2.58
N VAL A 95 8.96 9.63 1.38
CA VAL A 95 10.39 9.89 1.16
C VAL A 95 10.64 11.27 0.56
N ASP A 96 9.69 11.78 -0.19
CA ASP A 96 9.74 13.12 -0.78
C ASP A 96 8.49 13.91 -0.39
N PRO A 97 8.56 14.67 0.72
CA PRO A 97 7.42 15.43 1.21
C PRO A 97 7.00 16.55 0.25
N LEU A 98 7.94 17.12 -0.52
CA LEU A 98 7.61 18.14 -1.51
C LEU A 98 6.73 17.57 -2.62
N LYS A 99 7.14 16.46 -3.20
CA LYS A 99 6.39 15.77 -4.24
C LYS A 99 5.06 15.26 -3.72
N TYR A 100 5.04 14.75 -2.49
CA TYR A 100 3.81 14.34 -1.81
C TYR A 100 2.83 15.51 -1.68
N TYR A 101 3.30 16.66 -1.19
CA TYR A 101 2.46 17.85 -1.05
C TYR A 101 1.92 18.36 -2.39
N GLN A 102 2.75 18.37 -3.43
CA GLN A 102 2.34 18.84 -4.76
C GLN A 102 1.33 17.93 -5.45
N THR A 103 1.46 16.60 -5.25
CA THR A 103 0.63 15.61 -5.97
C THR A 103 -0.62 15.20 -5.20
N VAL A 104 -0.51 15.11 -3.89
CA VAL A 104 -1.53 14.49 -3.03
C VAL A 104 -2.17 15.48 -2.07
N ARG A 105 -1.39 16.34 -1.45
CA ARG A 105 -1.73 17.33 -0.42
C ARG A 105 -2.25 16.73 0.89
N PHE A 106 -3.29 15.87 0.82
CA PHE A 106 -4.00 15.33 1.98
C PHE A 106 -4.06 13.81 1.92
N GLU A 107 -4.08 13.16 3.07
CA GLU A 107 -4.11 11.71 3.22
C GLU A 107 -5.30 11.06 2.48
N ASN A 108 -6.48 11.65 2.54
CA ASN A 108 -7.65 11.13 1.82
C ASN A 108 -7.45 11.10 0.30
N ALA A 109 -6.74 12.08 -0.27
CA ALA A 109 -6.43 12.09 -1.69
C ALA A 109 -5.39 11.02 -2.05
N LEU A 110 -4.43 10.73 -1.14
CA LEU A 110 -3.53 9.60 -1.30
C LEU A 110 -4.31 8.29 -1.31
N ASN A 111 -5.19 8.09 -0.32
CA ASN A 111 -5.94 6.86 -0.15
C ASN A 111 -6.73 6.51 -1.42
N ASN A 112 -7.42 7.46 -2.02
CA ASN A 112 -8.16 7.26 -3.26
C ASN A 112 -7.24 6.90 -4.44
N ARG A 113 -6.12 7.61 -4.60
CA ARG A 113 -5.18 7.38 -5.71
C ARG A 113 -4.38 6.08 -5.53
N LEU A 114 -3.91 5.83 -4.32
CA LEU A 114 -3.15 4.62 -4.00
C LEU A 114 -4.05 3.39 -4.09
N GLY A 115 -5.30 3.47 -3.60
CA GLY A 115 -6.30 2.41 -3.75
C GLY A 115 -6.51 2.02 -5.20
N SER A 116 -6.70 2.99 -6.10
CA SER A 116 -6.83 2.74 -7.53
C SER A 116 -5.58 2.07 -8.12
N VAL A 117 -4.38 2.50 -7.72
CA VAL A 117 -3.12 1.91 -8.17
C VAL A 117 -2.99 0.46 -7.68
N VAL A 118 -3.32 0.21 -6.41
CA VAL A 118 -3.28 -1.13 -5.79
C VAL A 118 -4.27 -2.07 -6.48
N ASN A 119 -5.55 -1.65 -6.62
CA ASN A 119 -6.60 -2.46 -7.24
C ASN A 119 -6.26 -2.81 -8.69
N ASN A 120 -5.76 -1.85 -9.47
CA ASN A 120 -5.34 -2.10 -10.84
C ASN A 120 -4.13 -3.06 -10.91
N SER A 121 -3.21 -2.97 -9.95
CA SER A 121 -2.04 -3.86 -9.90
C SER A 121 -2.42 -5.27 -9.45
N LEU A 122 -3.28 -5.40 -8.43
CA LEU A 122 -3.84 -6.68 -8.00
C LEU A 122 -4.60 -7.36 -9.14
N ARG A 123 -5.48 -6.63 -9.82
CA ARG A 123 -6.25 -7.16 -10.97
C ARG A 123 -5.33 -7.59 -12.11
N ALA A 124 -4.27 -6.84 -12.39
CA ALA A 124 -3.31 -7.17 -13.45
C ALA A 124 -2.50 -8.44 -13.16
N VAL A 125 -2.17 -8.72 -11.91
CA VAL A 125 -1.38 -9.90 -11.51
C VAL A 125 -2.30 -11.09 -11.25
N LEU A 126 -3.31 -10.93 -10.38
CA LEU A 126 -4.19 -12.03 -9.97
C LEU A 126 -5.11 -12.50 -11.10
N GLY A 127 -5.48 -11.62 -12.03
CA GLY A 127 -6.29 -11.98 -13.19
C GLY A 127 -5.59 -12.91 -14.19
N ARG A 128 -4.28 -13.08 -14.12
CA ARG A 128 -3.50 -13.96 -15.00
C ARG A 128 -3.27 -15.36 -14.43
N VAL A 129 -3.58 -15.58 -13.19
CA VAL A 129 -3.32 -16.83 -12.47
C VAL A 129 -4.61 -17.47 -11.97
N PRO A 130 -4.68 -18.80 -11.84
CA PRO A 130 -5.84 -19.47 -11.28
C PRO A 130 -5.92 -19.22 -9.76
N LEU A 131 -7.11 -19.38 -9.19
CA LEU A 131 -7.36 -19.25 -7.75
C LEU A 131 -6.38 -20.08 -6.91
N SER A 132 -6.05 -21.31 -7.35
CA SER A 132 -5.14 -22.19 -6.65
C SER A 132 -3.75 -21.57 -6.42
N ALA A 133 -3.25 -20.76 -7.35
CA ALA A 133 -1.97 -20.07 -7.23
C ALA A 133 -2.01 -18.94 -6.18
N VAL A 134 -3.17 -18.29 -6.01
CA VAL A 134 -3.35 -17.21 -5.02
C VAL A 134 -3.36 -17.75 -3.58
N ILE A 135 -3.78 -19.01 -3.39
CA ILE A 135 -3.92 -19.66 -2.08
C ILE A 135 -2.68 -20.51 -1.73
N SER A 136 -1.84 -20.85 -2.73
CA SER A 136 -0.65 -21.69 -2.58
C SER A 136 0.61 -20.88 -2.19
N ASP A 137 1.74 -21.58 -2.08
CA ASP A 137 3.06 -21.00 -1.81
C ASP A 137 3.50 -19.94 -2.85
N ARG A 138 2.91 -19.98 -4.06
CA ARG A 138 3.14 -18.97 -5.11
C ARG A 138 2.58 -17.59 -4.77
N ARG A 139 1.77 -17.47 -3.71
CA ARG A 139 1.22 -16.20 -3.24
C ARG A 139 2.31 -15.16 -2.95
N GLU A 140 3.43 -15.59 -2.38
CA GLU A 140 4.53 -14.68 -2.06
C GLU A 140 5.16 -14.07 -3.32
N GLU A 141 5.41 -14.88 -4.35
CA GLU A 141 5.91 -14.41 -5.65
C GLU A 141 4.96 -13.39 -6.30
N LEU A 142 3.66 -13.68 -6.27
CA LEU A 142 2.64 -12.77 -6.79
C LEU A 142 2.63 -11.44 -6.03
N MET A 143 2.83 -11.46 -4.72
CA MET A 143 2.88 -10.23 -3.92
C MET A 143 4.14 -9.41 -4.19
N VAL A 144 5.26 -10.04 -4.50
CA VAL A 144 6.48 -9.35 -4.94
C VAL A 144 6.21 -8.64 -6.28
N GLU A 145 5.57 -9.31 -7.24
CA GLU A 145 5.20 -8.70 -8.53
C GLU A 145 4.24 -7.51 -8.35
N VAL A 146 3.18 -7.68 -7.54
CA VAL A 146 2.23 -6.59 -7.21
C VAL A 146 2.96 -5.42 -6.58
N THR A 147 3.83 -5.68 -5.59
CA THR A 147 4.62 -4.65 -4.90
C THR A 147 5.50 -3.88 -5.89
N GLY A 148 6.10 -4.57 -6.85
CA GLY A 148 6.89 -3.97 -7.93
C GLY A 148 6.08 -2.99 -8.78
N LEU A 149 4.89 -3.42 -9.24
CA LEU A 149 3.98 -2.60 -10.04
C LEU A 149 3.45 -1.39 -9.27
N VAL A 150 3.04 -1.60 -8.02
CA VAL A 150 2.57 -0.51 -7.15
C VAL A 150 3.70 0.48 -6.88
N THR A 151 4.92 -0.01 -6.59
CA THR A 151 6.10 0.84 -6.34
C THR A 151 6.40 1.73 -7.54
N GLN A 152 6.39 1.17 -8.75
CA GLN A 152 6.64 1.93 -9.98
C GLN A 152 5.65 3.08 -10.16
N ARG A 153 4.36 2.81 -9.96
CA ARG A 153 3.28 3.81 -10.10
C ARG A 153 3.23 4.81 -8.94
N ALA A 154 3.56 4.36 -7.73
CA ALA A 154 3.52 5.19 -6.54
C ALA A 154 4.68 6.21 -6.44
N LYS A 155 5.76 6.04 -7.20
CA LYS A 155 6.89 6.99 -7.27
C LYS A 155 6.44 8.43 -7.59
N GLN A 156 5.36 8.58 -8.34
CA GLN A 156 4.83 9.91 -8.66
C GLN A 156 4.23 10.65 -7.46
N PHE A 157 3.87 9.94 -6.38
CA PHE A 157 3.30 10.53 -5.17
C PHE A 157 4.34 10.91 -4.11
N GLY A 158 5.63 10.69 -4.36
CA GLY A 158 6.69 10.97 -3.39
C GLY A 158 6.74 9.98 -2.22
N ILE A 159 6.10 8.81 -2.36
CA ILE A 159 6.09 7.72 -1.39
C ILE A 159 6.93 6.55 -1.86
N LYS A 160 7.45 5.77 -0.91
CA LYS A 160 8.12 4.49 -1.15
C LYS A 160 7.26 3.39 -0.57
N ILE A 161 6.88 2.44 -1.42
CA ILE A 161 6.17 1.23 -0.99
C ILE A 161 7.19 0.27 -0.40
N GLN A 162 6.89 -0.26 0.79
CA GLN A 162 7.70 -1.28 1.46
C GLN A 162 7.21 -2.67 1.06
N GLU A 163 5.90 -2.87 1.16
CA GLU A 163 5.26 -4.13 0.78
C GLU A 163 3.78 -3.93 0.48
N VAL A 164 3.23 -4.82 -0.32
CA VAL A 164 1.79 -5.01 -0.52
C VAL A 164 1.45 -6.43 -0.11
N ARG A 165 0.46 -6.61 0.76
CA ARG A 165 0.02 -7.95 1.19
C ARG A 165 -1.48 -8.08 1.15
N ILE A 166 -1.93 -9.26 0.74
CA ILE A 166 -3.33 -9.67 0.86
C ILE A 166 -3.58 -10.09 2.31
N LYS A 167 -4.56 -9.50 2.97
CA LYS A 167 -5.06 -9.96 4.28
C LYS A 167 -5.90 -11.21 4.11
N LYS A 168 -6.87 -11.13 3.20
CA LYS A 168 -7.90 -12.12 2.99
C LYS A 168 -8.22 -12.23 1.50
N ALA A 169 -8.41 -13.44 1.02
CA ALA A 169 -8.91 -13.74 -0.31
C ALA A 169 -10.03 -14.78 -0.17
N ASP A 170 -11.26 -14.34 -0.36
CA ASP A 170 -12.45 -15.16 -0.20
C ASP A 170 -13.23 -15.27 -1.52
N LEU A 171 -14.09 -16.29 -1.54
CA LEU A 171 -15.12 -16.40 -2.56
C LEU A 171 -16.36 -15.60 -2.13
N PRO A 172 -17.07 -14.96 -3.08
CA PRO A 172 -18.34 -14.29 -2.77
C PRO A 172 -19.32 -15.26 -2.09
N SER A 173 -19.98 -14.82 -1.02
CA SER A 173 -20.84 -15.64 -0.19
C SER A 173 -22.07 -16.22 -0.92
N GLU A 174 -22.55 -15.52 -1.93
CA GLU A 174 -23.80 -15.85 -2.64
C GLU A 174 -23.77 -17.17 -3.42
N ASN A 175 -22.59 -17.70 -3.74
CA ASN A 175 -22.42 -18.94 -4.52
C ASN A 175 -21.36 -19.89 -3.93
N SER A 176 -20.85 -19.63 -2.74
CA SER A 176 -19.72 -20.38 -2.17
C SER A 176 -20.00 -21.88 -2.08
N GLU A 177 -21.19 -22.29 -1.68
CA GLU A 177 -21.52 -23.70 -1.52
C GLU A 177 -21.57 -24.46 -2.85
N ALA A 178 -22.13 -23.87 -3.91
CA ALA A 178 -22.12 -24.44 -5.24
C ALA A 178 -20.70 -24.52 -5.82
N ILE A 179 -19.89 -23.49 -5.59
CA ILE A 179 -18.48 -23.44 -6.02
C ILE A 179 -17.68 -24.52 -5.26
N TYR A 180 -17.85 -24.68 -3.95
CA TYR A 180 -17.17 -25.73 -3.17
C TYR A 180 -17.53 -27.13 -3.65
N ARG A 181 -18.80 -27.41 -3.93
CA ARG A 181 -19.23 -28.70 -4.49
C ARG A 181 -18.58 -28.95 -5.87
N ARG A 182 -18.53 -27.94 -6.70
CA ARG A 182 -17.88 -28.05 -8.02
C ARG A 182 -16.38 -28.31 -7.88
N MET A 183 -15.68 -27.56 -7.02
CA MET A 183 -14.27 -27.79 -6.74
C MET A 183 -13.99 -29.20 -6.21
N GLN A 184 -14.84 -29.70 -5.33
CA GLN A 184 -14.72 -31.06 -4.82
C GLN A 184 -14.86 -32.09 -5.96
N THR A 185 -15.84 -31.92 -6.85
CA THR A 185 -16.04 -32.79 -8.02
C THR A 185 -14.84 -32.73 -8.97
N GLU A 186 -14.34 -31.52 -9.28
CA GLU A 186 -13.15 -31.31 -10.11
C GLU A 186 -11.92 -32.03 -9.52
N ARG A 187 -11.70 -31.92 -8.20
CA ARG A 187 -10.59 -32.62 -7.51
C ARG A 187 -10.75 -34.14 -7.51
N GLN A 188 -11.97 -34.65 -7.37
CA GLN A 188 -12.24 -36.07 -7.46
C GLN A 188 -11.96 -36.62 -8.86
N GLN A 189 -12.34 -35.88 -9.91
CA GLN A 189 -12.07 -36.23 -11.32
C GLN A 189 -10.56 -36.22 -11.61
N GLU A 190 -9.84 -35.17 -11.17
CA GLU A 190 -8.38 -35.08 -11.31
C GLU A 190 -7.67 -36.25 -10.63
N ALA A 191 -8.06 -36.57 -9.39
CA ALA A 191 -7.51 -37.70 -8.66
C ALA A 191 -7.84 -39.07 -9.31
N ALA A 192 -9.01 -39.22 -9.92
CA ALA A 192 -9.39 -40.40 -10.66
C ALA A 192 -8.56 -40.54 -11.96
N GLN A 193 -8.36 -39.43 -12.66
CA GLN A 193 -7.53 -39.41 -13.87
C GLN A 193 -6.07 -39.75 -13.58
N ILE A 194 -5.49 -39.17 -12.52
CA ILE A 194 -4.09 -39.49 -12.10
C ILE A 194 -3.97 -40.98 -11.72
N ARG A 195 -4.94 -41.54 -11.02
CA ARG A 195 -4.96 -42.98 -10.68
C ARG A 195 -5.05 -43.85 -11.93
N ALA A 196 -5.93 -43.51 -12.87
CA ALA A 196 -6.06 -44.27 -14.14
C ALA A 196 -4.77 -44.26 -14.96
N ILE A 197 -4.09 -43.10 -15.05
CA ILE A 197 -2.77 -42.99 -15.71
C ILE A 197 -1.71 -43.82 -14.96
N GLY A 198 -1.74 -43.82 -13.63
CA GLY A 198 -0.83 -44.64 -12.81
C GLY A 198 -1.06 -46.15 -13.03
N GLU A 199 -2.31 -46.61 -13.09
CA GLU A 199 -2.66 -48.00 -13.37
C GLU A 199 -2.27 -48.42 -14.81
N GLU A 200 -2.51 -47.54 -15.80
CA GLU A 200 -2.07 -47.79 -17.18
C GLU A 200 -0.56 -47.98 -17.25
N LYS A 201 0.21 -47.04 -16.68
CA LYS A 201 1.68 -47.15 -16.64
C LYS A 201 2.15 -48.42 -15.93
N SER A 202 1.51 -48.78 -14.81
CA SER A 202 1.84 -50.00 -14.08
C SER A 202 1.62 -51.27 -14.94
N ARG A 203 0.51 -51.32 -15.66
CA ARG A 203 0.20 -52.46 -16.56
C ARG A 203 1.20 -52.53 -17.73
N VAL A 204 1.61 -51.40 -18.31
CA VAL A 204 2.61 -51.32 -19.37
C VAL A 204 3.95 -51.87 -18.89
N ILE A 205 4.42 -51.40 -17.71
CA ILE A 205 5.70 -51.88 -17.13
C ILE A 205 5.65 -53.38 -16.82
N GLN A 206 4.52 -53.88 -16.29
CA GLN A 206 4.34 -55.31 -16.00
C GLN A 206 4.39 -56.13 -17.29
N ALA A 207 3.68 -55.71 -18.35
CA ALA A 207 3.66 -56.37 -19.63
C ALA A 207 5.05 -56.35 -20.31
N GLU A 208 5.79 -55.28 -20.24
CA GLU A 208 7.19 -55.19 -20.71
C GLU A 208 8.15 -56.13 -19.94
N ALA A 209 7.97 -56.20 -18.61
CA ALA A 209 8.78 -57.12 -17.81
C ALA A 209 8.49 -58.59 -18.07
N GLU A 210 7.22 -58.94 -18.33
CA GLU A 210 6.85 -60.32 -18.72
C GLU A 210 7.34 -60.69 -20.13
N LYS A 211 7.38 -59.73 -21.05
CA LYS A 211 7.87 -59.96 -22.42
C LYS A 211 9.41 -60.19 -22.45
N ASN A 212 10.14 -59.64 -21.50
CA ASN A 212 11.61 -59.74 -21.39
C ASN A 212 12.10 -60.91 -20.51
N LYS A 213 11.19 -61.78 -20.07
CA LYS A 213 11.46 -63.03 -19.39
C LYS A 213 11.48 -64.20 -20.43
#